data_30675971112c6f15d663eeb05fde6825
#
_entry.id   30675971112c6f15d663eeb05fde6825
#
_cell.length_a   1.000
_cell.length_b   1.000
_cell.length_c   1.000
_cell.angle_alpha   90.00
_cell.angle_beta   90.00
_cell.angle_gamma   90.00
#
_symmetry.space_group_name_H-M   'P 1'
#
loop_
_entity.id
_entity.type
_entity.pdbx_description
1 polymer ?
#
loop_
_entity_poly.entity_id
_entity_poly.type
_entity_poly.pdbx_seq_one_letter_code
_entity_poly.pdbx_strand_id
1 'polypeptide(L)'
;MPFIQGLLYVIGLLALCALFYTWYKLVWFAVKVMALSSTLKKLQEKGVQVIWHKKLFKAVFGKRGEPTFDVITPEQTYRVSLLAFISTHGRWNIEKTREHYYVEARHFNKWFYKVHNNTETAEIEFDARRELVIQRAKLELPLRDDSVKQILLIWPKPKALTYSHARCEHLVNGSKFEHFEVMHAEDFLESVDKE
;
A
#
# COMPACT_ATOMS: atom_id res chain seq x y z
N MET A 1 -17.86 4.11 -45.01
CA MET A 1 -18.43 3.48 -43.79
C MET A 1 -17.60 2.31 -43.20
N PRO A 2 -16.89 1.45 -43.95
CA PRO A 2 -16.10 0.34 -43.34
C PRO A 2 -14.98 0.78 -42.41
N PHE A 3 -14.35 1.93 -42.63
CA PHE A 3 -13.28 2.46 -41.82
C PHE A 3 -13.74 2.79 -40.35
N ILE A 4 -14.93 3.40 -40.22
CA ILE A 4 -15.47 3.77 -38.91
C ILE A 4 -15.85 2.50 -38.12
N GLN A 5 -16.38 1.50 -38.77
CA GLN A 5 -16.67 0.22 -38.13
C GLN A 5 -15.39 -0.49 -37.67
N GLY A 6 -14.34 -0.50 -38.50
CA GLY A 6 -13.06 -1.05 -38.13
C GLY A 6 -12.45 -0.35 -36.90
N LEU A 7 -12.51 0.99 -36.84
CA LEU A 7 -12.04 1.78 -35.69
C LEU A 7 -12.82 1.45 -34.41
N LEU A 8 -14.14 1.31 -34.50
CA LEU A 8 -14.98 0.94 -33.35
C LEU A 8 -14.65 -0.46 -32.81
N TYR A 9 -14.36 -1.44 -33.70
CA TYR A 9 -13.91 -2.76 -33.26
C TYR A 9 -12.57 -2.72 -32.53
N VAL A 10 -11.59 -1.92 -32.99
CA VAL A 10 -10.30 -1.77 -32.34
C VAL A 10 -10.46 -1.11 -30.97
N ILE A 11 -11.26 -0.05 -30.86
CA ILE A 11 -11.55 0.61 -29.58
C ILE A 11 -12.24 -0.35 -28.62
N GLY A 12 -13.22 -1.12 -29.10
CA GLY A 12 -13.91 -2.12 -28.29
C GLY A 12 -12.98 -3.21 -27.77
N LEU A 13 -12.06 -3.69 -28.61
CA LEU A 13 -11.06 -4.68 -28.21
C LEU A 13 -10.10 -4.13 -27.16
N LEU A 14 -9.62 -2.90 -27.33
CA LEU A 14 -8.76 -2.24 -26.36
C LEU A 14 -9.45 -2.03 -25.01
N ALA A 15 -10.72 -1.62 -25.03
CA ALA A 15 -11.54 -1.49 -23.82
C ALA A 15 -11.72 -2.84 -23.11
N LEU A 16 -11.97 -3.91 -23.87
CA LEU A 16 -12.09 -5.26 -23.33
C LEU A 16 -10.77 -5.73 -22.69
N CYS A 17 -9.65 -5.52 -23.36
CA CYS A 17 -8.31 -5.84 -22.80
C CYS A 17 -8.03 -5.06 -21.51
N ALA A 18 -8.39 -3.79 -21.45
CA ALA A 18 -8.24 -2.97 -20.24
C ALA A 18 -9.11 -3.49 -19.08
N LEU A 19 -10.35 -3.91 -19.38
CA LEU A 19 -11.25 -4.52 -18.40
C LEU A 19 -10.69 -5.85 -17.87
N PHE A 20 -10.21 -6.73 -18.74
CA PHE A 20 -9.57 -7.99 -18.32
C PHE A 20 -8.34 -7.76 -17.48
N TYR A 21 -7.51 -6.78 -17.82
CA TYR A 21 -6.31 -6.44 -17.06
C TYR A 21 -6.65 -5.91 -15.67
N THR A 22 -7.65 -5.02 -15.55
CA THR A 22 -8.10 -4.51 -14.24
C THR A 22 -8.72 -5.61 -13.39
N TRP A 23 -9.54 -6.48 -14.00
CA TRP A 23 -10.11 -7.65 -13.34
C TRP A 23 -9.03 -8.59 -12.82
N TYR A 24 -8.06 -8.93 -13.65
CA TYR A 24 -6.91 -9.76 -13.25
C TYR A 24 -6.18 -9.19 -12.03
N LYS A 25 -5.91 -7.88 -12.02
CA LYS A 25 -5.26 -7.23 -10.86
C LYS A 25 -6.12 -7.28 -9.60
N LEU A 26 -7.42 -7.07 -9.72
CA LEU A 26 -8.34 -7.16 -8.59
C LEU A 26 -8.41 -8.58 -8.01
N VAL A 27 -8.46 -9.59 -8.86
CA VAL A 27 -8.45 -11.00 -8.43
C VAL A 27 -7.14 -11.32 -7.70
N TRP A 28 -6.00 -10.97 -8.26
CA TRP A 28 -4.71 -11.16 -7.61
C TRP A 28 -4.61 -10.46 -6.25
N PHE A 29 -5.13 -9.27 -6.17
CA PHE A 29 -5.17 -8.52 -4.92
C PHE A 29 -6.08 -9.21 -3.90
N ALA A 30 -7.26 -9.67 -4.31
CA ALA A 30 -8.17 -10.41 -3.45
C ALA A 30 -7.53 -11.70 -2.90
N VAL A 31 -6.81 -12.45 -3.75
CA VAL A 31 -6.06 -13.65 -3.33
C VAL A 31 -5.03 -13.31 -2.26
N LYS A 32 -4.29 -12.21 -2.41
CA LYS A 32 -3.33 -11.75 -1.40
C LYS A 32 -4.02 -11.36 -0.09
N VAL A 33 -5.16 -10.65 -0.16
CA VAL A 33 -5.96 -10.30 1.03
C VAL A 33 -6.40 -11.56 1.76
N MET A 34 -6.83 -12.59 1.03
CA MET A 34 -7.20 -13.88 1.62
C MET A 34 -6.00 -14.56 2.29
N ALA A 35 -4.82 -14.49 1.67
CA ALA A 35 -3.59 -15.04 2.24
C ALA A 35 -3.23 -14.35 3.57
N LEU A 36 -3.28 -13.02 3.65
CA LEU A 36 -3.06 -12.27 4.89
C LEU A 36 -4.09 -12.68 5.96
N SER A 37 -5.38 -12.75 5.59
CA SER A 37 -6.43 -13.20 6.51
C SER A 37 -6.20 -14.63 7.02
N SER A 38 -5.76 -15.53 6.14
CA SER A 38 -5.44 -16.91 6.51
C SER A 38 -4.26 -16.99 7.49
N THR A 39 -3.23 -16.16 7.28
CA THR A 39 -2.08 -16.11 8.19
C THR A 39 -2.48 -15.58 9.57
N LEU A 40 -3.30 -14.53 9.63
CA LEU A 40 -3.82 -14.04 10.90
C LEU A 40 -4.69 -15.07 11.63
N LYS A 41 -5.47 -15.88 10.90
CA LYS A 41 -6.20 -17.01 11.51
C LYS A 41 -5.27 -18.07 12.11
N LYS A 42 -4.17 -18.40 11.41
CA LYS A 42 -3.17 -19.33 11.93
C LYS A 42 -2.51 -18.84 13.22
N LEU A 43 -2.27 -17.52 13.34
CA LEU A 43 -1.80 -16.93 14.60
C LEU A 43 -2.83 -17.11 15.73
N GLN A 44 -4.12 -16.94 15.45
CA GLN A 44 -5.18 -17.22 16.42
C GLN A 44 -5.20 -18.68 16.88
N GLU A 45 -4.97 -19.63 15.96
CA GLU A 45 -4.87 -21.06 16.27
C GLU A 45 -3.67 -21.38 17.17
N LYS A 46 -2.62 -20.56 17.12
CA LYS A 46 -1.44 -20.65 18.01
C LYS A 46 -1.63 -19.96 19.38
N GLY A 47 -2.81 -19.43 19.66
CA GLY A 47 -3.13 -18.80 20.93
C GLY A 47 -2.99 -17.28 20.96
N VAL A 48 -2.60 -16.65 19.85
CA VAL A 48 -2.55 -15.20 19.74
C VAL A 48 -3.97 -14.67 19.54
N GLN A 49 -4.40 -13.76 20.41
CA GLN A 49 -5.72 -13.15 20.28
C GLN A 49 -5.71 -12.02 19.26
N VAL A 50 -6.57 -12.11 18.23
CA VAL A 50 -6.77 -11.05 17.24
C VAL A 50 -8.18 -10.50 17.33
N ILE A 51 -8.30 -9.20 17.63
CA ILE A 51 -9.58 -8.50 17.76
C ILE A 51 -9.76 -7.59 16.55
N TRP A 52 -10.76 -7.88 15.71
CA TRP A 52 -11.04 -7.11 14.51
C TRP A 52 -11.92 -5.89 14.81
N HIS A 53 -11.45 -4.68 14.49
CA HIS A 53 -12.25 -3.46 14.50
C HIS A 53 -12.99 -3.26 13.18
N LYS A 54 -12.40 -3.71 12.08
CA LYS A 54 -12.97 -3.62 10.72
C LYS A 54 -12.74 -4.91 9.95
N LYS A 55 -13.69 -5.26 9.09
CA LYS A 55 -13.47 -6.33 8.10
C LYS A 55 -12.30 -5.95 7.19
N LEU A 56 -11.39 -6.87 6.95
CA LEU A 56 -10.16 -6.64 6.16
C LEU A 56 -10.45 -5.98 4.80
N PHE A 57 -11.53 -6.39 4.13
CA PHE A 57 -11.98 -5.77 2.88
C PHE A 57 -12.28 -4.27 3.05
N LYS A 58 -12.98 -3.88 4.11
CA LYS A 58 -13.25 -2.46 4.41
C LYS A 58 -11.98 -1.68 4.75
N ALA A 59 -11.00 -2.31 5.39
CA ALA A 59 -9.72 -1.68 5.69
C ALA A 59 -8.91 -1.39 4.43
N VAL A 60 -8.99 -2.28 3.44
CA VAL A 60 -8.27 -2.15 2.17
C VAL A 60 -8.89 -1.09 1.24
N PHE A 61 -10.22 -1.04 1.15
CA PHE A 61 -10.95 -0.16 0.21
C PHE A 61 -11.55 1.07 0.89
N GLY A 62 -11.57 1.13 2.21
CA GLY A 62 -12.12 2.21 2.99
C GLY A 62 -11.11 3.31 3.33
N LYS A 63 -11.34 3.97 4.45
CA LYS A 63 -10.44 4.97 5.01
C LYS A 63 -9.15 4.32 5.48
N ARG A 64 -8.03 4.93 5.11
CA ARG A 64 -6.68 4.46 5.41
C ARG A 64 -6.19 5.00 6.76
N GLY A 65 -5.41 4.19 7.48
CA GLY A 65 -4.79 4.60 8.74
C GLY A 65 -5.64 4.39 9.99
N GLU A 66 -6.95 4.20 9.86
CA GLU A 66 -7.77 3.83 11.02
C GLU A 66 -7.44 2.42 11.54
N PRO A 67 -7.59 2.16 12.87
CA PRO A 67 -7.34 0.83 13.43
C PRO A 67 -8.11 -0.26 12.69
N THR A 68 -7.41 -1.30 12.30
CA THR A 68 -7.97 -2.43 11.55
C THR A 68 -8.23 -3.61 12.48
N PHE A 69 -7.25 -3.96 13.29
CA PHE A 69 -7.31 -5.02 14.29
C PHE A 69 -6.30 -4.78 15.39
N ASP A 70 -6.54 -5.36 16.55
CA ASP A 70 -5.56 -5.46 17.63
C ASP A 70 -5.04 -6.89 17.70
N VAL A 71 -3.75 -7.04 17.97
CA VAL A 71 -3.08 -8.30 18.23
C VAL A 71 -2.61 -8.28 19.68
N ILE A 72 -3.06 -9.23 20.47
CA ILE A 72 -2.75 -9.34 21.89
C ILE A 72 -1.84 -10.54 22.06
N THR A 73 -0.58 -10.27 22.41
CA THR A 73 0.38 -11.28 22.87
C THR A 73 0.46 -11.24 24.40
N PRO A 74 1.07 -12.24 25.04
CA PRO A 74 1.30 -12.20 26.48
C PRO A 74 2.13 -11.00 26.96
N GLU A 75 3.01 -10.48 26.10
CA GLU A 75 3.94 -9.41 26.43
C GLU A 75 3.37 -8.03 26.12
N GLN A 76 2.62 -7.88 25.02
CA GLN A 76 2.19 -6.58 24.53
C GLN A 76 0.93 -6.63 23.68
N THR A 77 0.19 -5.51 23.67
CA THR A 77 -0.93 -5.29 22.73
C THR A 77 -0.46 -4.40 21.58
N TYR A 78 -0.65 -4.89 20.36
CA TYR A 78 -0.38 -4.16 19.12
C TYR A 78 -1.69 -3.67 18.52
N ARG A 79 -1.82 -2.37 18.30
CA ARG A 79 -2.93 -1.79 17.52
C ARG A 79 -2.47 -1.55 16.09
N VAL A 80 -3.06 -2.29 15.17
CA VAL A 80 -2.61 -2.32 13.77
C VAL A 80 -3.53 -1.51 12.89
N SER A 81 -2.97 -0.52 12.22
CA SER A 81 -3.60 0.27 11.16
C SER A 81 -3.05 -0.20 9.81
N LEU A 82 -3.91 -0.79 8.97
CA LEU A 82 -3.49 -1.30 7.67
C LEU A 82 -3.45 -0.19 6.62
N LEU A 83 -2.29 -0.02 6.00
CA LEU A 83 -2.11 0.79 4.81
C LEU A 83 -1.94 -0.13 3.60
N ALA A 84 -2.96 -0.20 2.75
CA ALA A 84 -2.99 -1.10 1.61
C ALA A 84 -3.32 -0.37 0.31
N PHE A 85 -2.61 -0.75 -0.77
CA PHE A 85 -2.90 -0.34 -2.13
C PHE A 85 -2.93 -1.54 -3.08
N ILE A 86 -3.73 -1.43 -4.13
CA ILE A 86 -3.80 -2.46 -5.18
C ILE A 86 -2.48 -2.56 -5.95
N SER A 87 -1.75 -1.44 -6.08
CA SER A 87 -0.47 -1.42 -6.79
C SER A 87 0.65 -2.02 -5.93
N THR A 88 1.19 -3.15 -6.39
CA THR A 88 2.27 -3.88 -5.72
C THR A 88 3.68 -3.45 -6.16
N HIS A 89 3.81 -2.66 -7.23
CA HIS A 89 5.09 -2.45 -7.93
C HIS A 89 5.48 -0.97 -8.00
N GLY A 90 5.04 -0.18 -7.07
CA GLY A 90 5.30 1.26 -7.06
C GLY A 90 6.09 1.70 -5.85
N ARG A 91 6.49 2.95 -5.88
CA ARG A 91 6.88 3.70 -4.68
C ARG A 91 5.63 4.24 -4.03
N TRP A 92 5.62 4.21 -2.72
CA TRP A 92 4.58 4.88 -1.95
C TRP A 92 5.19 6.08 -1.26
N ASN A 93 4.49 7.19 -1.29
CA ASN A 93 4.90 8.41 -0.62
C ASN A 93 3.80 8.86 0.33
N ILE A 94 4.17 9.07 1.58
CA ILE A 94 3.31 9.73 2.56
C ILE A 94 3.67 11.21 2.53
N GLU A 95 2.70 12.06 2.29
CA GLU A 95 2.85 13.51 2.24
C GLU A 95 2.05 14.14 3.37
N LYS A 96 2.69 15.01 4.15
CA LYS A 96 2.03 15.84 5.15
C LYS A 96 1.65 17.17 4.54
N THR A 97 0.36 17.47 4.45
CA THR A 97 -0.14 18.81 4.20
C THR A 97 -0.38 19.52 5.54
N ARG A 98 -0.82 20.78 5.52
CA ARG A 98 -1.03 21.54 6.76
C ARG A 98 -1.96 20.84 7.77
N GLU A 99 -3.00 20.16 7.28
CA GLU A 99 -4.05 19.59 8.12
C GLU A 99 -4.17 18.07 8.02
N HIS A 100 -3.63 17.46 6.96
CA HIS A 100 -3.88 16.05 6.65
C HIS A 100 -2.65 15.34 6.11
N TYR A 101 -2.65 14.02 6.29
CA TYR A 101 -1.73 13.13 5.61
C TYR A 101 -2.39 12.54 4.37
N TYR A 102 -1.64 12.44 3.31
CA TYR A 102 -2.01 11.72 2.10
C TYR A 102 -0.97 10.66 1.81
N VAL A 103 -1.42 9.55 1.28
CA VAL A 103 -0.54 8.50 0.78
C VAL A 103 -0.79 8.33 -0.69
N GLU A 104 0.29 8.32 -1.46
CA GLU A 104 0.28 8.19 -2.91
C GLU A 104 1.05 6.96 -3.32
N ALA A 105 0.41 6.10 -4.14
CA ALA A 105 1.11 5.06 -4.86
C ALA A 105 1.54 5.62 -6.22
N ARG A 106 2.85 5.61 -6.46
CA ARG A 106 3.47 6.17 -7.67
C ARG A 106 4.13 5.07 -8.48
N HIS A 107 4.01 5.16 -9.78
CA HIS A 107 4.65 4.25 -10.71
C HIS A 107 5.59 5.00 -11.65
N PHE A 108 6.80 4.49 -11.80
CA PHE A 108 7.76 5.05 -12.74
C PHE A 108 7.36 4.67 -14.17
N ASN A 109 7.10 5.66 -15.02
CA ASN A 109 6.78 5.45 -16.42
C ASN A 109 8.07 5.33 -17.26
N LYS A 110 8.56 4.11 -17.44
CA LYS A 110 9.74 3.82 -18.26
C LYS A 110 9.61 4.28 -19.71
N TRP A 111 8.38 4.30 -20.24
CA TRP A 111 8.12 4.71 -21.62
C TRP A 111 8.32 6.21 -21.81
N PHE A 112 7.80 7.01 -20.90
CA PHE A 112 7.96 8.46 -20.89
C PHE A 112 9.45 8.86 -20.79
N TYR A 113 10.23 8.12 -20.00
CA TYR A 113 11.67 8.30 -19.88
C TYR A 113 12.39 8.04 -21.20
N LYS A 114 12.05 6.95 -21.90
CA LYS A 114 12.71 6.54 -23.15
C LYS A 114 12.43 7.50 -24.32
N VAL A 115 11.26 8.14 -24.34
CA VAL A 115 10.85 9.09 -25.39
C VAL A 115 11.46 10.47 -25.20
N HIS A 116 11.70 10.91 -23.94
CA HIS A 116 12.17 12.27 -23.66
C HIS A 116 13.68 12.39 -23.41
N ASN A 117 14.37 11.31 -23.08
CA ASN A 117 15.81 11.31 -22.85
C ASN A 117 16.51 10.30 -23.75
N ASN A 118 17.04 10.79 -24.85
CA ASN A 118 17.84 10.03 -25.81
C ASN A 118 19.27 9.73 -25.31
N THR A 119 19.55 9.84 -24.04
CA THR A 119 20.89 9.64 -23.46
C THR A 119 20.95 8.36 -22.65
N GLU A 120 21.75 7.41 -23.11
CA GLU A 120 21.91 6.06 -22.55
C GLU A 120 22.65 6.00 -21.20
N THR A 121 23.09 7.11 -20.62
CA THR A 121 24.01 7.13 -19.47
C THR A 121 23.65 8.09 -18.35
N ALA A 122 22.43 8.59 -18.29
CA ALA A 122 22.06 9.41 -17.14
C ALA A 122 21.76 8.49 -15.93
N GLU A 123 22.59 8.58 -14.89
CA GLU A 123 22.22 8.14 -13.54
C GLU A 123 20.79 8.61 -13.28
N ILE A 124 19.93 7.68 -12.93
CA ILE A 124 18.51 7.94 -12.71
C ILE A 124 18.40 8.76 -11.42
N GLU A 125 18.68 10.04 -11.48
CA GLU A 125 18.24 10.97 -10.46
C GLU A 125 16.71 10.88 -10.42
N PHE A 126 16.18 10.53 -9.28
CA PHE A 126 14.75 10.37 -9.05
C PHE A 126 14.05 11.73 -9.19
N ASP A 127 13.74 12.10 -10.42
CA ASP A 127 12.91 13.25 -10.68
C ASP A 127 11.44 12.88 -10.41
N ALA A 128 10.89 13.42 -9.32
CA ALA A 128 9.50 13.22 -8.91
C ALA A 128 8.48 13.58 -10.02
N ARG A 129 8.89 14.37 -11.03
CA ARG A 129 8.07 14.76 -12.17
C ARG A 129 7.80 13.63 -13.17
N ARG A 130 8.54 12.52 -13.06
CA ARG A 130 8.44 11.37 -13.98
C ARG A 130 7.65 10.20 -13.42
N GLU A 131 7.16 10.33 -12.22
CA GLU A 131 6.32 9.33 -11.57
C GLU A 131 4.84 9.67 -11.74
N LEU A 132 4.07 8.73 -12.25
CA LEU A 132 2.62 8.85 -12.32
C LEU A 132 2.02 8.44 -10.98
N VAL A 133 1.23 9.32 -10.40
CA VAL A 133 0.38 8.98 -9.26
C VAL A 133 -0.75 8.10 -9.77
N ILE A 134 -0.72 6.82 -9.39
CA ILE A 134 -1.74 5.85 -9.79
C ILE A 134 -2.91 5.89 -8.83
N GLN A 135 -2.62 6.09 -7.55
CA GLN A 135 -3.63 6.07 -6.50
C GLN A 135 -3.22 7.04 -5.39
N ARG A 136 -4.17 7.88 -4.98
CA ARG A 136 -4.01 8.80 -3.84
C ARG A 136 -5.14 8.56 -2.87
N ALA A 137 -4.83 8.53 -1.58
CA ALA A 137 -5.80 8.39 -0.53
C ALA A 137 -5.44 9.27 0.67
N LYS A 138 -6.46 9.78 1.37
CA LYS A 138 -6.28 10.43 2.66
C LYS A 138 -5.90 9.38 3.70
N LEU A 139 -4.90 9.69 4.51
CA LEU A 139 -4.47 8.86 5.62
C LEU A 139 -4.99 9.51 6.92
N GLU A 140 -5.90 8.84 7.59
CA GLU A 140 -6.47 9.29 8.86
C GLU A 140 -5.76 8.55 9.99
N LEU A 141 -4.85 9.23 10.68
CA LEU A 141 -4.12 8.64 11.78
C LEU A 141 -4.96 8.74 13.06
N PRO A 142 -5.17 7.65 13.81
CA PRO A 142 -5.81 7.69 15.12
C PRO A 142 -4.93 8.47 16.11
N LEU A 143 -5.55 8.90 17.19
CA LEU A 143 -4.83 9.55 18.27
C LEU A 143 -3.80 8.61 18.89
N ARG A 144 -2.74 9.19 19.43
CA ARG A 144 -1.72 8.45 20.17
C ARG A 144 -2.37 7.79 21.38
N ASP A 145 -2.07 6.52 21.55
CA ASP A 145 -2.49 5.71 22.69
C ASP A 145 -1.26 4.99 23.26
N ASP A 146 -0.78 5.49 24.38
CA ASP A 146 0.45 4.97 25.00
C ASP A 146 0.25 3.61 25.71
N SER A 147 -0.99 3.14 25.81
CA SER A 147 -1.31 1.81 26.38
C SER A 147 -1.05 0.65 25.43
N VAL A 148 -0.90 0.94 24.14
CA VAL A 148 -0.71 -0.06 23.08
C VAL A 148 0.40 0.37 22.13
N LYS A 149 1.11 -0.60 21.58
CA LYS A 149 2.07 -0.32 20.51
C LYS A 149 1.33 -0.14 19.17
N GLN A 150 1.43 1.06 18.61
CA GLN A 150 0.71 1.40 17.38
C GLN A 150 1.57 1.08 16.16
N ILE A 151 1.05 0.21 15.28
CA ILE A 151 1.72 -0.28 14.07
C ILE A 151 1.01 0.25 12.83
N LEU A 152 1.76 0.87 11.92
CA LEU A 152 1.32 1.16 10.56
C LEU A 152 1.77 0.01 9.66
N LEU A 153 0.85 -0.91 9.39
CA LEU A 153 1.12 -2.12 8.63
C LEU A 153 1.02 -1.85 7.13
N ILE A 154 2.15 -1.97 6.44
CA ILE A 154 2.25 -1.72 5.01
C ILE A 154 2.03 -3.01 4.23
N TRP A 155 1.03 -3.01 3.34
CA TRP A 155 0.75 -4.20 2.55
C TRP A 155 0.06 -3.89 1.21
N PRO A 156 0.44 -4.52 0.10
CA PRO A 156 1.67 -5.33 -0.06
C PRO A 156 2.93 -4.45 0.01
N LYS A 157 4.08 -5.08 0.24
CA LYS A 157 5.37 -4.38 0.35
C LYS A 157 5.67 -3.56 -0.91
N PRO A 158 5.81 -2.22 -0.83
CA PRO A 158 6.19 -1.38 -1.96
C PRO A 158 7.68 -1.54 -2.26
N LYS A 159 8.13 -1.08 -3.43
CA LYS A 159 9.57 -0.99 -3.75
C LYS A 159 10.30 0.00 -2.83
N ALA A 160 9.64 1.09 -2.48
CA ALA A 160 10.10 2.05 -1.52
C ALA A 160 8.90 2.74 -0.88
N LEU A 161 9.03 3.08 0.39
CA LEU A 161 8.12 3.95 1.13
C LEU A 161 8.87 5.19 1.54
N THR A 162 8.35 6.36 1.21
CA THR A 162 8.96 7.65 1.56
C THR A 162 7.97 8.50 2.32
N TYR A 163 8.49 9.36 3.16
CA TYR A 163 7.72 10.39 3.86
C TYR A 163 8.26 11.77 3.44
N SER A 164 7.39 12.58 2.88
CA SER A 164 7.72 13.94 2.44
C SER A 164 7.06 14.95 3.36
N HIS A 165 7.86 15.61 4.18
CA HIS A 165 7.47 16.77 4.98
C HIS A 165 8.44 17.93 4.69
N ALA A 166 9.41 18.20 5.56
CA ALA A 166 10.46 19.18 5.31
C ALA A 166 11.61 18.58 4.47
N ARG A 167 11.82 17.29 4.60
CA ARG A 167 12.79 16.49 3.82
C ARG A 167 12.11 15.20 3.38
N CYS A 168 12.65 14.59 2.34
CA CYS A 168 12.20 13.28 1.90
C CYS A 168 12.95 12.21 2.71
N GLU A 169 12.24 11.48 3.54
CA GLU A 169 12.80 10.41 4.38
C GLU A 169 12.33 9.06 3.86
N HIS A 170 13.26 8.09 3.81
CA HIS A 170 12.91 6.71 3.52
C HIS A 170 12.41 6.02 4.79
N LEU A 171 11.21 5.48 4.73
CA LEU A 171 10.66 4.66 5.79
C LEU A 171 10.96 3.19 5.50
N VAL A 172 11.74 2.58 6.37
CA VAL A 172 12.04 1.15 6.35
C VAL A 172 11.31 0.44 7.47
N ASN A 173 11.34 -0.88 7.46
CA ASN A 173 10.77 -1.69 8.55
C ASN A 173 11.36 -1.29 9.91
N GLY A 174 10.51 -1.04 10.90
CA GLY A 174 10.92 -0.52 12.22
C GLY A 174 11.08 1.01 12.30
N SER A 175 10.96 1.75 11.19
CA SER A 175 10.99 3.22 11.22
C SER A 175 9.82 3.79 12.01
N LYS A 176 10.06 4.89 12.71
CA LYS A 176 9.00 5.66 13.36
C LYS A 176 8.38 6.65 12.36
N PHE A 177 7.07 6.63 12.28
CA PHE A 177 6.27 7.61 11.55
C PHE A 177 5.22 8.19 12.49
N GLU A 178 5.41 9.43 12.92
CA GLU A 178 4.66 10.05 14.02
C GLU A 178 4.75 9.16 15.30
N HIS A 179 3.62 8.61 15.74
CA HIS A 179 3.58 7.70 16.88
C HIS A 179 3.47 6.21 16.48
N PHE A 180 3.53 5.92 15.18
CA PHE A 180 3.49 4.57 14.64
C PHE A 180 4.89 4.02 14.42
N GLU A 181 5.03 2.72 14.61
CA GLU A 181 6.10 1.96 14.02
C GLU A 181 5.66 1.41 12.66
N VAL A 182 6.42 1.68 11.62
CA VAL A 182 6.13 1.20 10.27
C VAL A 182 6.66 -0.22 10.14
N MET A 183 5.78 -1.14 9.77
CA MET A 183 6.17 -2.54 9.56
C MET A 183 5.55 -3.08 8.26
N HIS A 184 6.30 -3.93 7.56
CA HIS A 184 5.71 -4.72 6.49
C HIS A 184 4.95 -5.91 7.08
N ALA A 185 3.87 -6.31 6.40
CA ALA A 185 2.99 -7.34 6.95
C ALA A 185 3.72 -8.68 7.20
N GLU A 186 4.64 -9.05 6.32
CA GLU A 186 5.44 -10.27 6.44
C GLU A 186 6.32 -10.24 7.70
N ASP A 187 7.05 -9.13 7.89
CA ASP A 187 7.95 -8.95 9.03
C ASP A 187 7.18 -8.85 10.37
N PHE A 188 6.01 -8.18 10.36
CA PHE A 188 5.14 -8.10 11.54
C PHE A 188 4.63 -9.48 11.96
N LEU A 189 4.17 -10.28 11.01
CA LEU A 189 3.64 -11.62 11.30
C LEU A 189 4.75 -12.54 11.85
N GLU A 190 5.98 -12.41 11.34
CA GLU A 190 7.13 -13.14 11.88
C GLU A 190 7.51 -12.69 13.29
N SER A 191 7.40 -11.40 13.60
CA SER A 191 7.72 -10.88 14.94
C SER A 191 6.73 -11.41 15.98
N VAL A 192 5.44 -11.42 15.64
CA VAL A 192 4.38 -11.92 16.54
C VAL A 192 4.45 -13.45 16.72
N ASP A 193 4.92 -14.18 15.69
CA ASP A 193 5.06 -15.65 15.78
C ASP A 193 6.24 -16.11 16.68
N LYS A 194 7.17 -15.21 16.98
CA LYS A 194 8.35 -15.47 17.82
C LYS A 194 8.18 -15.10 19.30
N GLU A 195 7.16 -14.30 19.63
CA GLU A 195 6.75 -13.94 20.98
C GLU A 195 5.81 -15.00 21.56
#